data_80ed859a174c94ef372ccc455a605eec
#
_entry.id   80ed859a174c94ef372ccc455a605eec
#
_cell.length_a   1.000
_cell.length_b   1.000
_cell.length_c   1.000
_cell.angle_alpha   90.00
_cell.angle_beta   90.00
_cell.angle_gamma   90.00
#
_symmetry.space_group_name_H-M   'P 1'
#
loop_
_entity.id
_entity.type
_entity.pdbx_description
1 polymer ?
#
loop_
_entity_poly.entity_id
_entity_poly.type
_entity_poly.pdbx_seq_one_letter_code
_entity_poly.pdbx_strand_id
1 'polypeptide(L)'
;QTIMIIDDDPSMLWFVTEIFVGAYNVVSLGSAEEALKQLGIQLPDLIISDVMMPGMDGMSFAKKIKSDKLLSRIPLILLSALNNIDEQTRGIESGAEAYITKPFNVEYLEKVVRRLLQREEDLKEYYSSVLSAFELDDGHFLHKEDKSFFEKMMQIIDSHIQNTDLSVELLSSSLGYSTRQFYRKLKNVTEKTPADIIREYRLTIVERLLLTTQLSIEEIMDKTGFSNRGTFYKAFAQKFEMTPKQYRNIKTKDVHDASEEGGGTMNV
;
A
#
# COMPACT_ATOMS: atom_id res chain seq x y z
N GLN A 1 -5.46 -5.19 -12.13
CA GLN A 1 -4.75 -5.81 -11.00
C GLN A 1 -5.10 -7.29 -10.91
N THR A 2 -4.14 -8.11 -10.46
CA THR A 2 -4.28 -9.56 -10.34
C THR A 2 -4.23 -9.98 -8.87
N ILE A 3 -5.25 -10.72 -8.42
CA ILE A 3 -5.30 -11.32 -7.08
C ILE A 3 -5.06 -12.82 -7.21
N MET A 4 -4.13 -13.36 -6.43
CA MET A 4 -3.93 -14.81 -6.30
C MET A 4 -4.63 -15.31 -5.05
N ILE A 5 -5.49 -16.32 -5.18
CA ILE A 5 -6.25 -16.93 -4.09
C ILE A 5 -5.82 -18.38 -3.94
N ILE A 6 -5.50 -18.79 -2.71
CA ILE A 6 -4.99 -20.11 -2.40
C ILE A 6 -5.81 -20.71 -1.25
N ASP A 7 -6.51 -21.80 -1.52
CA ASP A 7 -7.31 -22.54 -0.52
C ASP A 7 -7.49 -23.97 -1.02
N ASP A 8 -7.27 -24.97 -0.19
CA ASP A 8 -7.40 -26.38 -0.55
C ASP A 8 -8.86 -26.88 -0.52
N ASP A 9 -9.78 -26.11 0.10
CA ASP A 9 -11.22 -26.35 -0.02
C ASP A 9 -11.77 -25.72 -1.33
N PRO A 10 -12.21 -26.55 -2.29
CA PRO A 10 -12.74 -26.03 -3.56
C PRO A 10 -13.96 -25.10 -3.38
N SER A 11 -14.77 -25.31 -2.34
CA SER A 11 -15.96 -24.49 -2.08
C SER A 11 -15.56 -23.11 -1.57
N MET A 12 -14.58 -23.04 -0.68
CA MET A 12 -14.03 -21.79 -0.17
C MET A 12 -13.24 -21.04 -1.26
N LEU A 13 -12.42 -21.76 -2.02
CA LEU A 13 -11.68 -21.20 -3.16
C LEU A 13 -12.63 -20.57 -4.17
N TRP A 14 -13.70 -21.27 -4.53
CA TRP A 14 -14.74 -20.74 -5.41
C TRP A 14 -15.42 -19.51 -4.80
N PHE A 15 -15.84 -19.60 -3.52
CA PHE A 15 -16.52 -18.50 -2.84
C PHE A 15 -15.69 -17.22 -2.80
N VAL A 16 -14.41 -17.31 -2.42
CA VAL A 16 -13.52 -16.13 -2.37
C VAL A 16 -13.23 -15.61 -3.79
N THR A 17 -13.13 -16.49 -4.77
CA THR A 17 -12.97 -16.10 -6.20
C THR A 17 -14.15 -15.27 -6.69
N GLU A 18 -15.38 -15.70 -6.40
CA GLU A 18 -16.61 -14.98 -6.81
C GLU A 18 -16.69 -13.57 -6.24
N ILE A 19 -16.12 -13.32 -5.06
CA ILE A 19 -16.08 -11.97 -4.47
C ILE A 19 -15.29 -11.00 -5.37
N PHE A 20 -14.22 -11.47 -6.00
CA PHE A 20 -13.26 -10.58 -6.67
C PHE A 20 -13.25 -10.63 -8.19
N VAL A 21 -13.80 -11.68 -8.82
CA VAL A 21 -13.74 -11.90 -10.28
C VAL A 21 -14.38 -10.78 -11.10
N GLY A 22 -15.33 -10.05 -10.53
CA GLY A 22 -16.00 -8.92 -11.20
C GLY A 22 -15.16 -7.64 -11.30
N ALA A 23 -14.14 -7.50 -10.44
CA ALA A 23 -13.34 -6.28 -10.32
C ALA A 23 -11.83 -6.49 -10.61
N TYR A 24 -11.35 -7.72 -10.52
CA TYR A 24 -9.93 -8.06 -10.62
C TYR A 24 -9.70 -9.30 -11.50
N ASN A 25 -8.49 -9.45 -12.03
CA ASN A 25 -8.05 -10.74 -12.56
C ASN A 25 -7.76 -11.67 -11.38
N VAL A 26 -8.37 -12.85 -11.35
CA VAL A 26 -8.21 -13.80 -10.25
C VAL A 26 -7.50 -15.05 -10.74
N VAL A 27 -6.47 -15.46 -9.99
CA VAL A 27 -5.76 -16.73 -10.17
C VAL A 27 -6.03 -17.58 -8.92
N SER A 28 -6.79 -18.66 -9.08
CA SER A 28 -7.22 -19.54 -8.00
C SER A 28 -6.41 -20.84 -8.02
N LEU A 29 -5.83 -21.23 -6.88
CA LEU A 29 -4.90 -22.35 -6.75
C LEU A 29 -5.26 -23.18 -5.50
N GLY A 30 -5.13 -24.51 -5.60
CA GLY A 30 -5.50 -25.45 -4.53
C GLY A 30 -4.39 -25.71 -3.51
N SER A 31 -3.18 -25.15 -3.68
CA SER A 31 -2.07 -25.40 -2.76
C SER A 31 -0.99 -24.32 -2.82
N ALA A 32 -0.22 -24.19 -1.73
CA ALA A 32 0.92 -23.30 -1.66
C ALA A 32 2.04 -23.67 -2.65
N GLU A 33 2.19 -24.97 -2.96
CA GLU A 33 3.17 -25.46 -3.92
C GLU A 33 2.83 -25.04 -5.35
N GLU A 34 1.56 -25.06 -5.72
CA GLU A 34 1.08 -24.53 -7.00
C GLU A 34 1.31 -23.02 -7.08
N ALA A 35 1.01 -22.31 -5.99
CA ALA A 35 1.23 -20.88 -5.90
C ALA A 35 2.70 -20.50 -6.09
N LEU A 36 3.64 -21.23 -5.48
CA LEU A 36 5.07 -20.99 -5.68
C LEU A 36 5.51 -21.20 -7.13
N LYS A 37 4.94 -22.19 -7.85
CA LYS A 37 5.21 -22.38 -9.28
C LYS A 37 4.65 -21.23 -10.11
N GLN A 38 3.42 -20.79 -9.81
CA GLN A 38 2.77 -19.71 -10.53
C GLN A 38 3.49 -18.37 -10.32
N LEU A 39 4.03 -18.10 -9.13
CA LEU A 39 4.85 -16.91 -8.82
C LEU A 39 6.14 -16.85 -9.66
N GLY A 40 6.65 -17.99 -10.11
CA GLY A 40 7.77 -18.03 -11.06
C GLY A 40 7.41 -17.65 -12.50
N ILE A 41 6.11 -17.58 -12.82
CA ILE A 41 5.58 -17.26 -14.16
C ILE A 41 5.07 -15.83 -14.18
N GLN A 42 4.22 -15.46 -13.22
CA GLN A 42 3.60 -14.16 -13.13
C GLN A 42 3.40 -13.75 -11.67
N LEU A 43 3.78 -12.52 -11.33
CA LEU A 43 3.56 -11.96 -10.01
C LEU A 43 2.16 -11.35 -9.91
N PRO A 44 1.38 -11.69 -8.85
CA PRO A 44 0.13 -11.01 -8.55
C PRO A 44 0.39 -9.68 -7.83
N ASP A 45 -0.62 -8.82 -7.82
CA ASP A 45 -0.61 -7.58 -7.04
C ASP A 45 -1.00 -7.81 -5.57
N LEU A 46 -1.68 -8.93 -5.25
CA LEU A 46 -2.06 -9.31 -3.89
C LEU A 46 -2.27 -10.83 -3.81
N ILE A 47 -1.94 -11.41 -2.66
CA ILE A 47 -2.18 -12.82 -2.35
C ILE A 47 -3.19 -12.92 -1.20
N ILE A 48 -4.18 -13.82 -1.33
CA ILE A 48 -5.07 -14.27 -0.26
C ILE A 48 -4.83 -15.77 -0.10
N SER A 49 -4.42 -16.22 1.08
CA SER A 49 -4.12 -17.62 1.33
C SER A 49 -4.86 -18.13 2.55
N ASP A 50 -5.42 -19.32 2.46
CA ASP A 50 -5.81 -20.05 3.66
C ASP A 50 -4.59 -20.38 4.51
N VAL A 51 -4.79 -20.48 5.83
CA VAL A 51 -3.75 -20.88 6.77
C VAL A 51 -3.62 -22.40 6.83
N MET A 52 -4.75 -23.12 6.84
CA MET A 52 -4.78 -24.56 7.08
C MET A 52 -4.84 -25.34 5.77
N MET A 53 -3.70 -25.57 5.15
CA MET A 53 -3.61 -26.34 3.90
C MET A 53 -2.72 -27.59 4.08
N PRO A 54 -3.02 -28.70 3.39
CA PRO A 54 -2.12 -29.87 3.32
C PRO A 54 -0.77 -29.53 2.72
N GLY A 55 0.29 -30.15 3.21
CA GLY A 55 1.65 -29.89 2.74
C GLY A 55 2.21 -28.61 3.36
N MET A 56 2.36 -27.58 2.58
CA MET A 56 2.81 -26.26 3.08
C MET A 56 1.62 -25.44 3.56
N ASP A 57 1.58 -25.16 4.86
CA ASP A 57 0.56 -24.27 5.44
C ASP A 57 0.77 -22.81 5.01
N GLY A 58 -0.30 -21.99 5.13
CA GLY A 58 -0.29 -20.58 4.73
C GLY A 58 0.68 -19.70 5.51
N MET A 59 1.01 -20.03 6.76
CA MET A 59 2.01 -19.29 7.55
C MET A 59 3.43 -19.58 7.07
N SER A 60 3.74 -20.84 6.76
CA SER A 60 5.02 -21.25 6.17
C SER A 60 5.19 -20.66 4.77
N PHE A 61 4.11 -20.63 3.98
CA PHE A 61 4.08 -19.96 2.70
C PHE A 61 4.35 -18.46 2.85
N ALA A 62 3.66 -17.76 3.77
CA ALA A 62 3.87 -16.36 4.04
C ALA A 62 5.30 -16.04 4.43
N LYS A 63 5.90 -16.79 5.35
CA LYS A 63 7.31 -16.65 5.74
C LYS A 63 8.25 -16.81 4.54
N LYS A 64 8.00 -17.78 3.67
CA LYS A 64 8.79 -18.02 2.47
C LYS A 64 8.68 -16.86 1.48
N ILE A 65 7.48 -16.36 1.22
CA ILE A 65 7.23 -15.19 0.37
C ILE A 65 7.93 -13.94 0.94
N LYS A 66 7.76 -13.68 2.25
CA LYS A 66 8.31 -12.48 2.90
C LYS A 66 9.84 -12.53 3.09
N SER A 67 10.44 -13.70 3.06
CA SER A 67 11.91 -13.83 3.05
C SER A 67 12.57 -13.63 1.69
N ASP A 68 11.81 -13.72 0.61
CA ASP A 68 12.31 -13.51 -0.76
C ASP A 68 12.33 -12.01 -1.11
N LYS A 69 13.42 -11.52 -1.69
CA LYS A 69 13.61 -10.10 -2.01
C LYS A 69 12.62 -9.52 -3.04
N LEU A 70 12.13 -10.36 -3.96
CA LEU A 70 11.19 -9.95 -5.00
C LEU A 70 9.74 -10.13 -4.52
N LEU A 71 9.46 -11.26 -3.87
CA LEU A 71 8.11 -11.64 -3.47
C LEU A 71 7.64 -10.93 -2.19
N SER A 72 8.57 -10.50 -1.31
CA SER A 72 8.25 -9.83 -0.04
C SER A 72 7.41 -8.55 -0.18
N ARG A 73 7.41 -7.97 -1.38
CA ARG A 73 6.63 -6.75 -1.70
C ARG A 73 5.15 -7.03 -1.92
N ILE A 74 4.80 -8.27 -2.30
CA ILE A 74 3.41 -8.63 -2.60
C ILE A 74 2.63 -8.67 -1.29
N PRO A 75 1.59 -7.83 -1.12
CA PRO A 75 0.75 -7.89 0.07
C PRO A 75 0.06 -9.25 0.17
N LEU A 76 0.04 -9.80 1.38
CA LEU A 76 -0.48 -11.12 1.67
C LEU A 76 -1.50 -11.06 2.80
N ILE A 77 -2.69 -11.59 2.56
CA ILE A 77 -3.77 -11.77 3.53
C ILE A 77 -3.86 -13.26 3.88
N LEU A 78 -3.88 -13.56 5.16
CA LEU A 78 -4.14 -14.91 5.66
C LEU A 78 -5.60 -15.04 6.11
N LEU A 79 -6.29 -16.07 5.62
CA LEU A 79 -7.61 -16.49 6.10
C LEU A 79 -7.45 -17.68 7.04
N SER A 80 -8.09 -17.68 8.21
CA SER A 80 -7.92 -18.75 9.19
C SER A 80 -9.23 -19.12 9.88
N ALA A 81 -9.41 -20.41 10.12
CA ALA A 81 -10.52 -20.92 10.94
C ALA A 81 -10.29 -20.75 12.45
N LEU A 82 -9.10 -20.35 12.88
CA LEU A 82 -8.70 -20.34 14.28
C LEU A 82 -8.81 -18.93 14.88
N ASN A 83 -9.53 -18.84 16.01
CA ASN A 83 -9.80 -17.59 16.74
C ASN A 83 -8.81 -17.35 17.91
N ASN A 84 -7.69 -18.05 17.96
CA ASN A 84 -6.75 -17.98 19.07
C ASN A 84 -5.80 -16.77 18.89
N ILE A 85 -5.64 -15.98 19.97
CA ILE A 85 -4.76 -14.79 20.01
C ILE A 85 -3.30 -15.15 19.67
N ASP A 86 -2.82 -16.32 20.09
CA ASP A 86 -1.47 -16.79 19.81
C ASP A 86 -1.23 -17.02 18.31
N GLU A 87 -2.24 -17.44 17.57
CA GLU A 87 -2.15 -17.65 16.13
C GLU A 87 -2.29 -16.37 15.32
N GLN A 88 -3.10 -15.42 15.78
CA GLN A 88 -3.12 -14.07 15.20
C GLN A 88 -1.75 -13.40 15.36
N THR A 89 -1.12 -13.57 16.51
CA THR A 89 0.24 -13.07 16.75
C THR A 89 1.25 -13.74 15.81
N ARG A 90 1.19 -15.06 15.64
CA ARG A 90 2.04 -15.80 14.67
C ARG A 90 1.76 -15.40 13.21
N GLY A 91 0.51 -15.10 12.87
CA GLY A 91 0.13 -14.59 11.55
C GLY A 91 0.79 -13.24 11.24
N ILE A 92 0.80 -12.34 12.21
CA ILE A 92 1.50 -11.05 12.11
C ILE A 92 3.04 -11.27 12.03
N GLU A 93 3.59 -12.17 12.83
CA GLU A 93 5.02 -12.55 12.81
C GLU A 93 5.44 -13.22 11.49
N SER A 94 4.50 -13.81 10.73
CA SER A 94 4.77 -14.35 9.41
C SER A 94 5.05 -13.28 8.34
N GLY A 95 4.75 -12.01 8.65
CA GLY A 95 4.90 -10.85 7.77
C GLY A 95 3.67 -10.58 6.88
N ALA A 96 2.54 -11.27 7.11
CA ALA A 96 1.31 -10.99 6.39
C ALA A 96 0.76 -9.59 6.77
N GLU A 97 0.22 -8.86 5.79
CA GLU A 97 -0.36 -7.51 5.99
C GLU A 97 -1.74 -7.55 6.66
N ALA A 98 -2.43 -8.67 6.59
CA ALA A 98 -3.69 -8.88 7.30
C ALA A 98 -3.89 -10.36 7.66
N TYR A 99 -4.57 -10.58 8.77
CA TYR A 99 -5.03 -11.88 9.24
C TYR A 99 -6.53 -11.79 9.50
N ILE A 100 -7.32 -12.60 8.81
CA ILE A 100 -8.78 -12.54 8.84
C ILE A 100 -9.33 -13.90 9.27
N THR A 101 -10.14 -13.92 10.29
CA THR A 101 -10.75 -15.17 10.83
C THR A 101 -11.99 -15.57 10.06
N LYS A 102 -12.12 -16.85 9.75
CA LYS A 102 -13.33 -17.49 9.21
C LYS A 102 -14.31 -17.82 10.36
N PRO A 103 -15.62 -17.54 10.23
CA PRO A 103 -16.28 -16.87 9.10
C PRO A 103 -16.01 -15.37 9.11
N PHE A 104 -15.80 -14.78 7.94
CA PHE A 104 -15.52 -13.36 7.77
C PHE A 104 -16.68 -12.62 7.08
N ASN A 105 -16.71 -11.32 7.29
CA ASN A 105 -17.61 -10.44 6.57
C ASN A 105 -16.99 -10.10 5.20
N VAL A 106 -17.75 -10.33 4.12
CA VAL A 106 -17.30 -10.09 2.73
C VAL A 106 -16.90 -8.64 2.52
N GLU A 107 -17.72 -7.70 2.98
CA GLU A 107 -17.45 -6.27 2.85
C GLU A 107 -16.15 -5.85 3.57
N TYR A 108 -15.84 -6.51 4.69
CA TYR A 108 -14.59 -6.28 5.42
C TYR A 108 -13.38 -6.79 4.61
N LEU A 109 -13.46 -8.00 4.04
CA LEU A 109 -12.41 -8.56 3.20
C LEU A 109 -12.17 -7.68 1.95
N GLU A 110 -13.24 -7.24 1.27
CA GLU A 110 -13.15 -6.33 0.13
C GLU A 110 -12.47 -5.00 0.50
N LYS A 111 -12.83 -4.41 1.64
CA LYS A 111 -12.20 -3.18 2.13
C LYS A 111 -10.70 -3.35 2.41
N VAL A 112 -10.31 -4.49 2.99
CA VAL A 112 -8.89 -4.79 3.26
C VAL A 112 -8.12 -4.93 1.95
N VAL A 113 -8.65 -5.72 0.99
CA VAL A 113 -8.05 -5.92 -0.33
C VAL A 113 -7.89 -4.59 -1.06
N ARG A 114 -8.97 -3.81 -1.16
CA ARG A 114 -8.94 -2.49 -1.81
C ARG A 114 -7.89 -1.57 -1.18
N ARG A 115 -7.81 -1.53 0.13
CA ARG A 115 -6.82 -0.71 0.85
C ARG A 115 -5.39 -1.11 0.54
N LEU A 116 -5.10 -2.42 0.48
CA LEU A 116 -3.76 -2.91 0.20
C LEU A 116 -3.35 -2.66 -1.25
N LEU A 117 -4.24 -2.91 -2.20
CA LEU A 117 -4.00 -2.65 -3.61
C LEU A 117 -3.86 -1.15 -3.94
N GLN A 118 -4.69 -0.31 -3.31
CA GLN A 118 -4.62 1.15 -3.47
C GLN A 118 -3.28 1.71 -2.96
N ARG A 119 -2.81 1.23 -1.82
CA ARG A 119 -1.53 1.65 -1.24
C ARG A 119 -0.35 1.40 -2.20
N GLU A 120 -0.37 0.29 -2.93
CA GLU A 120 0.66 0.02 -3.95
C GLU A 120 0.56 0.95 -5.16
N GLU A 121 -0.65 1.28 -5.62
CA GLU A 121 -0.85 2.23 -6.72
C GLU A 121 -0.37 3.62 -6.36
N ASP A 122 -0.72 4.12 -5.18
CA ASP A 122 -0.28 5.43 -4.71
C ASP A 122 1.24 5.53 -4.64
N LEU A 123 1.89 4.46 -4.19
CA LEU A 123 3.34 4.37 -4.17
C LEU A 123 3.91 4.46 -5.60
N LYS A 124 3.37 3.67 -6.53
CA LYS A 124 3.78 3.65 -7.94
C LYS A 124 3.55 5.01 -8.59
N GLU A 125 2.41 5.65 -8.34
CA GLU A 125 2.08 6.97 -8.88
C GLU A 125 3.01 8.05 -8.31
N TYR A 126 3.27 8.03 -7.01
CA TYR A 126 4.24 8.93 -6.39
C TYR A 126 5.65 8.72 -6.95
N TYR A 127 6.10 7.45 -7.10
CA TYR A 127 7.37 7.14 -7.74
C TYR A 127 7.45 7.70 -9.15
N SER A 128 6.41 7.47 -9.95
CA SER A 128 6.35 7.94 -11.33
C SER A 128 6.34 9.46 -11.39
N SER A 129 5.61 10.15 -10.52
CA SER A 129 5.56 11.62 -10.48
C SER A 129 6.90 12.22 -10.05
N VAL A 130 7.56 11.63 -9.05
CA VAL A 130 8.88 12.07 -8.62
C VAL A 130 9.94 11.77 -9.67
N LEU A 131 9.93 10.56 -10.26
CA LEU A 131 10.88 10.19 -11.32
C LEU A 131 10.66 11.00 -12.59
N SER A 132 9.40 11.27 -13.00
CA SER A 132 9.09 12.11 -14.17
C SER A 132 9.52 13.55 -13.96
N ALA A 133 9.40 14.08 -12.74
CA ALA A 133 9.91 15.41 -12.42
C ALA A 133 11.43 15.49 -12.59
N PHE A 134 12.17 14.38 -12.39
CA PHE A 134 13.62 14.30 -12.63
C PHE A 134 13.99 14.13 -14.11
N GLU A 135 13.20 13.37 -14.86
CA GLU A 135 13.42 13.20 -16.30
C GLU A 135 13.21 14.51 -17.07
N LEU A 136 12.38 15.42 -16.52
CA LEU A 136 12.08 16.72 -17.14
C LEU A 136 13.06 17.85 -16.78
N ASP A 137 13.74 17.76 -15.61
CA ASP A 137 14.53 18.90 -15.12
C ASP A 137 16.02 18.84 -15.54
N ASP A 138 16.60 17.67 -15.82
CA ASP A 138 18.07 17.58 -16.09
C ASP A 138 18.51 16.55 -17.15
N GLY A 139 17.62 15.80 -17.78
CA GLY A 139 17.98 14.87 -18.87
C GLY A 139 18.94 13.73 -18.48
N HIS A 140 19.17 13.50 -17.18
CA HIS A 140 20.05 12.45 -16.70
C HIS A 140 19.23 11.19 -16.38
N PHE A 141 19.46 10.14 -17.15
CA PHE A 141 18.90 8.81 -16.87
C PHE A 141 19.41 8.34 -15.51
N LEU A 142 18.49 8.14 -14.55
CA LEU A 142 18.80 7.51 -13.27
C LEU A 142 19.41 6.12 -13.51
N HIS A 143 20.62 5.89 -13.01
CA HIS A 143 21.20 4.56 -13.02
C HIS A 143 20.26 3.57 -12.29
N LYS A 144 20.16 2.33 -12.80
CA LYS A 144 19.32 1.25 -12.21
C LYS A 144 19.50 1.11 -10.69
N GLU A 145 20.70 1.35 -10.20
CA GLU A 145 21.02 1.31 -8.76
C GLU A 145 20.40 2.46 -7.97
N ASP A 146 20.29 3.64 -8.56
CA ASP A 146 19.71 4.82 -7.92
C ASP A 146 18.18 4.71 -7.87
N LYS A 147 17.57 4.16 -8.91
CA LYS A 147 16.16 3.80 -8.93
C LYS A 147 15.82 2.77 -7.81
N SER A 148 16.61 1.70 -7.73
CA SER A 148 16.43 0.68 -6.67
C SER A 148 16.64 1.23 -5.25
N PHE A 149 17.59 2.15 -5.08
CA PHE A 149 17.80 2.84 -3.80
C PHE A 149 16.58 3.70 -3.43
N PHE A 150 16.06 4.49 -4.36
CA PHE A 150 14.91 5.35 -4.13
C PHE A 150 13.65 4.55 -3.82
N GLU A 151 13.39 3.48 -4.57
CA GLU A 151 12.27 2.57 -4.33
C GLU A 151 12.31 1.96 -2.93
N LYS A 152 13.46 1.46 -2.49
CA LYS A 152 13.63 0.89 -1.14
C LYS A 152 13.43 1.94 -0.05
N MET A 153 13.94 3.15 -0.25
CA MET A 153 13.74 4.26 0.67
C MET A 153 12.24 4.55 0.84
N MET A 154 11.51 4.64 -0.25
CA MET A 154 10.08 4.92 -0.20
C MET A 154 9.28 3.81 0.48
N GLN A 155 9.64 2.53 0.25
CA GLN A 155 9.02 1.41 0.97
C GLN A 155 9.20 1.50 2.48
N ILE A 156 10.38 1.93 2.94
CA ILE A 156 10.63 2.15 4.37
C ILE A 156 9.78 3.32 4.88
N ILE A 157 9.72 4.43 4.14
CA ILE A 157 8.88 5.57 4.51
C ILE A 157 7.42 5.15 4.62
N ASP A 158 6.91 4.39 3.65
CA ASP A 158 5.53 3.94 3.65
C ASP A 158 5.23 3.00 4.83
N SER A 159 6.09 2.01 5.09
CA SER A 159 5.90 1.10 6.22
C SER A 159 5.93 1.80 7.59
N HIS A 160 6.55 2.99 7.67
CA HIS A 160 6.64 3.80 8.89
C HIS A 160 5.86 5.11 8.82
N ILE A 161 4.87 5.22 7.91
CA ILE A 161 4.17 6.48 7.64
C ILE A 161 3.50 7.10 8.87
N GLN A 162 2.98 6.28 9.78
CA GLN A 162 2.34 6.69 11.02
C GLN A 162 3.35 7.05 12.12
N ASN A 163 4.61 6.65 11.97
CA ASN A 163 5.63 6.93 12.97
C ASN A 163 6.04 8.40 12.92
N THR A 164 5.72 9.15 13.96
CA THR A 164 6.09 10.56 14.11
C THR A 164 7.60 10.78 14.19
N ASP A 165 8.35 9.77 14.66
CA ASP A 165 9.80 9.80 14.87
C ASP A 165 10.58 9.25 13.66
N LEU A 166 9.92 9.10 12.51
CA LEU A 166 10.58 8.69 11.27
C LEU A 166 11.68 9.71 10.92
N SER A 167 12.92 9.32 11.15
CA SER A 167 14.11 10.18 11.01
C SER A 167 15.02 9.71 9.89
N VAL A 168 15.96 10.57 9.53
CA VAL A 168 17.00 10.27 8.54
C VAL A 168 17.91 9.14 9.03
N GLU A 169 18.16 9.07 10.32
CA GLU A 169 18.96 8.03 10.97
C GLU A 169 18.29 6.66 10.80
N LEU A 170 16.98 6.59 11.01
CA LEU A 170 16.20 5.36 10.80
C LEU A 170 16.24 4.94 9.33
N LEU A 171 15.99 5.87 8.39
CA LEU A 171 16.04 5.58 6.96
C LEU A 171 17.43 5.11 6.52
N SER A 172 18.48 5.81 6.91
CA SER A 172 19.84 5.47 6.51
C SER A 172 20.26 4.11 7.04
N SER A 173 19.99 3.81 8.33
CA SER A 173 20.34 2.54 8.97
C SER A 173 19.56 1.37 8.35
N SER A 174 18.27 1.54 8.08
CA SER A 174 17.42 0.53 7.43
C SER A 174 17.88 0.19 6.00
N LEU A 175 18.50 1.15 5.31
CA LEU A 175 19.09 0.97 3.99
C LEU A 175 20.54 0.48 4.02
N GLY A 176 21.14 0.31 5.20
CA GLY A 176 22.54 -0.11 5.36
C GLY A 176 23.56 0.98 5.04
N TYR A 177 23.20 2.26 5.13
CA TYR A 177 24.07 3.40 4.90
C TYR A 177 24.35 4.16 6.19
N SER A 178 25.54 4.77 6.30
CA SER A 178 25.73 5.88 7.23
C SER A 178 24.91 7.09 6.78
N THR A 179 24.50 7.95 7.70
CA THR A 179 23.74 9.17 7.39
C THR A 179 24.43 10.03 6.30
N ARG A 180 25.76 10.14 6.36
CA ARG A 180 26.55 10.87 5.35
C ARG A 180 26.49 10.23 3.96
N GLN A 181 26.58 8.89 3.89
CA GLN A 181 26.46 8.15 2.62
C GLN A 181 25.06 8.26 2.05
N PHE A 182 24.04 8.18 2.90
CA PHE A 182 22.65 8.34 2.54
C PHE A 182 22.37 9.70 1.90
N TYR A 183 22.79 10.81 2.55
CA TYR A 183 22.63 12.16 1.97
C TYR A 183 23.33 12.30 0.62
N ARG A 184 24.56 11.79 0.50
CA ARG A 184 25.32 11.84 -0.75
C ARG A 184 24.61 11.06 -1.86
N LYS A 185 24.08 9.86 -1.54
CA LYS A 185 23.36 9.03 -2.51
C LYS A 185 22.02 9.66 -2.87
N LEU A 186 21.30 10.21 -1.91
CA LEU A 186 20.05 10.91 -2.15
C LEU A 186 20.24 12.14 -3.06
N LYS A 187 21.30 12.91 -2.84
CA LYS A 187 21.63 14.08 -3.68
C LYS A 187 21.90 13.72 -5.14
N ASN A 188 22.38 12.52 -5.44
CA ASN A 188 22.55 12.04 -6.81
C ASN A 188 21.22 11.66 -7.47
N VAL A 189 20.18 11.45 -6.67
CA VAL A 189 18.85 11.02 -7.14
C VAL A 189 17.85 12.16 -7.09
N THR A 190 18.03 13.12 -6.18
CA THR A 190 17.09 14.23 -5.98
C THR A 190 17.74 15.40 -5.26
N GLU A 191 17.31 16.62 -5.59
CA GLU A 191 17.69 17.82 -4.84
C GLU A 191 16.91 17.97 -3.52
N LYS A 192 15.88 17.16 -3.30
CA LYS A 192 15.04 17.22 -2.10
C LYS A 192 15.75 16.62 -0.89
N THR A 193 15.47 17.19 0.28
CA THR A 193 15.92 16.59 1.53
C THR A 193 15.05 15.38 1.91
N PRO A 194 15.56 14.45 2.74
CA PRO A 194 14.73 13.33 3.25
C PRO A 194 13.46 13.80 3.96
N ALA A 195 13.56 14.89 4.71
CA ALA A 195 12.41 15.50 5.41
C ALA A 195 11.35 16.04 4.42
N ASP A 196 11.78 16.60 3.30
CA ASP A 196 10.86 17.08 2.26
C ASP A 196 10.15 15.89 1.60
N ILE A 197 10.86 14.82 1.28
CA ILE A 197 10.29 13.60 0.67
C ILE A 197 9.27 12.97 1.62
N ILE A 198 9.61 12.79 2.90
CA ILE A 198 8.67 12.25 3.89
C ILE A 198 7.43 13.13 3.99
N ARG A 199 7.61 14.45 4.08
CA ARG A 199 6.50 15.40 4.19
C ARG A 199 5.59 15.38 2.97
N GLU A 200 6.15 15.39 1.77
CA GLU A 200 5.39 15.35 0.52
C GLU A 200 4.61 14.04 0.37
N TYR A 201 5.24 12.92 0.69
CA TYR A 201 4.58 11.62 0.67
C TYR A 201 3.42 11.57 1.68
N ARG A 202 3.65 12.03 2.92
CA ARG A 202 2.59 12.15 3.92
C ARG A 202 1.41 12.98 3.42
N LEU A 203 1.68 14.11 2.76
CA LEU A 203 0.63 14.97 2.21
C LEU A 203 -0.15 14.32 1.07
N THR A 204 0.47 13.48 0.25
CA THR A 204 -0.23 12.68 -0.77
C THR A 204 -1.22 11.70 -0.13
N ILE A 205 -0.81 11.03 0.95
CA ILE A 205 -1.72 10.16 1.71
C ILE A 205 -2.84 10.97 2.39
N VAL A 206 -2.54 12.15 2.96
CA VAL A 206 -3.54 13.06 3.54
C VAL A 206 -4.59 13.45 2.50
N GLU A 207 -4.16 13.87 1.33
CA GLU A 207 -5.05 14.24 0.21
C GLU A 207 -6.03 13.12 -0.08
N ARG A 208 -5.52 11.91 -0.28
CA ARG A 208 -6.36 10.75 -0.53
C ARG A 208 -7.36 10.49 0.60
N LEU A 209 -6.91 10.48 1.85
CA LEU A 209 -7.78 10.23 3.00
C LEU A 209 -8.88 11.29 3.13
N LEU A 210 -8.59 12.56 2.78
CA LEU A 210 -9.58 13.62 2.73
C LEU A 210 -10.68 13.36 1.69
N LEU A 211 -10.32 12.76 0.55
CA LEU A 211 -11.23 12.52 -0.58
C LEU A 211 -12.02 11.21 -0.42
N THR A 212 -11.42 10.19 0.19
CA THR A 212 -11.97 8.83 0.19
C THR A 212 -12.56 8.39 1.53
N THR A 213 -12.43 9.20 2.59
CA THR A 213 -12.90 8.85 3.94
C THR A 213 -13.62 9.98 4.63
N GLN A 214 -14.39 9.64 5.67
CA GLN A 214 -15.02 10.60 6.57
C GLN A 214 -14.21 10.83 7.87
N LEU A 215 -12.94 10.43 7.89
CA LEU A 215 -12.07 10.63 9.05
C LEU A 215 -11.93 12.10 9.39
N SER A 216 -11.88 12.44 10.68
CA SER A 216 -11.55 13.77 11.15
C SER A 216 -10.13 14.18 10.72
N ILE A 217 -9.84 15.47 10.74
CA ILE A 217 -8.49 15.95 10.40
C ILE A 217 -7.46 15.41 11.38
N GLU A 218 -7.82 15.28 12.66
CA GLU A 218 -6.98 14.73 13.71
C GLU A 218 -6.64 13.24 13.43
N GLU A 219 -7.64 12.43 13.10
CA GLU A 219 -7.42 11.02 12.73
C GLU A 219 -6.54 10.87 11.49
N ILE A 220 -6.69 11.76 10.50
CA ILE A 220 -5.83 11.78 9.32
C ILE A 220 -4.38 12.14 9.71
N MET A 221 -4.19 13.13 10.56
CA MET A 221 -2.85 13.48 11.06
C MET A 221 -2.18 12.30 11.76
N ASP A 222 -2.89 11.61 12.65
CA ASP A 222 -2.38 10.43 13.37
C ASP A 222 -2.01 9.30 12.40
N LYS A 223 -2.86 9.03 11.41
CA LYS A 223 -2.61 7.99 10.39
C LYS A 223 -1.46 8.32 9.43
N THR A 224 -1.09 9.57 9.34
CA THR A 224 -0.03 10.05 8.43
C THR A 224 1.21 10.57 9.17
N GLY A 225 1.29 10.38 10.49
CA GLY A 225 2.45 10.71 11.31
C GLY A 225 2.73 12.20 11.48
N PHE A 226 1.73 13.06 11.35
CA PHE A 226 1.85 14.48 11.70
C PHE A 226 1.55 14.70 13.18
N SER A 227 2.58 14.91 13.97
CA SER A 227 2.45 15.19 15.43
C SER A 227 2.07 16.63 15.77
N ASN A 228 2.36 17.59 14.88
CA ASN A 228 2.12 19.02 15.15
C ASN A 228 1.11 19.60 14.16
N ARG A 229 -0.02 20.09 14.71
CA ARG A 229 -1.13 20.66 13.92
C ARG A 229 -0.70 21.89 13.11
N GLY A 230 0.10 22.76 13.70
CA GLY A 230 0.58 23.97 13.01
C GLY A 230 1.46 23.64 11.80
N THR A 231 2.40 22.70 11.99
CA THR A 231 3.26 22.21 10.89
C THR A 231 2.45 21.53 9.79
N PHE A 232 1.46 20.71 10.17
CA PHE A 232 0.55 20.05 9.23
C PHE A 232 -0.23 21.06 8.37
N TYR A 233 -0.93 21.99 9.00
CA TYR A 233 -1.75 22.98 8.27
C TYR A 233 -0.89 23.87 7.38
N LYS A 234 0.29 24.28 7.85
CA LYS A 234 1.24 25.07 7.03
C LYS A 234 1.73 24.27 5.81
N ALA A 235 2.13 23.02 6.00
CA ALA A 235 2.61 22.16 4.91
C ALA A 235 1.48 21.88 3.90
N PHE A 236 0.26 21.62 4.38
CA PHE A 236 -0.90 21.38 3.52
C PHE A 236 -1.27 22.63 2.70
N ALA A 237 -1.38 23.79 3.36
CA ALA A 237 -1.67 25.05 2.67
C ALA A 237 -0.58 25.45 1.67
N GLN A 238 0.67 25.14 1.95
CA GLN A 238 1.78 25.39 1.02
C GLN A 238 1.68 24.54 -0.26
N LYS A 239 1.19 23.27 -0.15
CA LYS A 239 1.07 22.37 -1.30
C LYS A 239 -0.24 22.57 -2.08
N PHE A 240 -1.35 22.79 -1.39
CA PHE A 240 -2.69 22.80 -1.99
C PHE A 240 -3.37 24.18 -2.02
N GLU A 241 -2.70 25.23 -1.53
CA GLU A 241 -3.17 26.63 -1.47
C GLU A 241 -4.48 26.84 -0.69
N MET A 242 -4.87 25.85 0.12
CA MET A 242 -6.08 25.89 0.94
C MET A 242 -5.96 25.03 2.20
N THR A 243 -6.93 25.14 3.10
CA THR A 243 -6.97 24.29 4.30
C THR A 243 -7.50 22.88 3.97
N PRO A 244 -7.16 21.85 4.77
CA PRO A 244 -7.67 20.49 4.58
C PRO A 244 -9.21 20.40 4.55
N LYS A 245 -9.87 21.20 5.38
CA LYS A 245 -11.35 21.26 5.42
C LYS A 245 -11.93 21.87 4.14
N GLN A 246 -11.34 22.95 3.63
CA GLN A 246 -11.76 23.55 2.36
C GLN A 246 -11.53 22.58 1.19
N TYR A 247 -10.38 21.92 1.16
CA TYR A 247 -10.04 20.93 0.14
C TYR A 247 -11.08 19.81 0.06
N ARG A 248 -11.42 19.21 1.21
CA ARG A 248 -12.47 18.19 1.28
C ARG A 248 -13.81 18.70 0.73
N ASN A 249 -14.25 19.87 1.17
CA ASN A 249 -15.56 20.42 0.80
C ASN A 249 -15.69 20.75 -0.68
N ILE A 250 -14.64 21.24 -1.32
CA ILE A 250 -14.63 21.58 -2.75
C ILE A 250 -14.67 20.31 -3.58
N LYS A 251 -13.77 19.38 -3.32
CA LYS A 251 -13.62 18.18 -4.12
C LYS A 251 -14.78 17.19 -3.96
N THR A 252 -15.42 17.13 -2.79
CA THR A 252 -16.65 16.32 -2.62
C THR A 252 -17.86 16.93 -3.34
N LYS A 253 -17.91 18.25 -3.57
CA LYS A 253 -18.93 18.87 -4.41
C LYS A 253 -18.70 18.60 -5.89
N ASP A 254 -17.46 18.72 -6.38
CA ASP A 254 -17.10 18.43 -7.78
C ASP A 254 -17.50 16.98 -8.18
N VAL A 255 -17.40 16.02 -7.25
CA VAL A 255 -17.80 14.62 -7.47
C VAL A 255 -19.32 14.44 -7.49
N HIS A 256 -20.08 15.22 -6.69
CA HIS A 256 -21.55 15.17 -6.71
C HIS A 256 -22.14 15.81 -7.97
N ASP A 257 -21.63 16.96 -8.37
CA ASP A 257 -22.11 17.66 -9.56
C ASP A 257 -21.83 16.85 -10.85
N ALA A 258 -20.69 16.17 -10.94
CA ALA A 258 -20.36 15.27 -12.06
C ALA A 258 -21.25 14.01 -12.13
N SER A 259 -21.84 13.57 -11.00
CA SER A 259 -22.77 12.43 -10.97
C SER A 259 -24.22 12.81 -11.30
N GLU A 260 -24.61 14.08 -11.16
CA GLU A 260 -25.95 14.56 -11.53
C GLU A 260 -26.05 14.94 -13.01
N GLU A 261 -24.97 15.37 -13.67
CA GLU A 261 -24.98 15.68 -15.10
C GLU A 261 -25.01 14.41 -16.02
N GLY A 262 -24.67 13.22 -15.47
CA GLY A 262 -24.74 11.93 -16.19
C GLY A 262 -26.12 11.27 -16.21
N GLY A 263 -27.12 11.80 -15.50
CA GLY A 263 -28.46 11.22 -15.31
C GLY A 263 -29.58 11.83 -16.15
N GLY A 264 -29.29 12.71 -17.08
CA GLY A 264 -30.28 13.43 -17.88
C GLY A 264 -30.52 12.82 -19.26
N THR A 265 -31.76 12.39 -19.47
CA THR A 265 -32.43 12.11 -20.73
C THR A 265 -32.18 10.75 -21.42
N MET A 266 -33.05 9.81 -21.11
CA MET A 266 -33.74 9.01 -22.14
C MET A 266 -35.24 8.99 -21.82
N ASN A 267 -35.95 9.98 -22.30
CA ASN A 267 -37.36 9.89 -22.64
C ASN A 267 -37.49 10.23 -24.13
N VAL A 268 -37.77 9.28 -24.93
CA VAL A 268 -38.86 9.15 -25.92
C VAL A 268 -38.78 7.77 -26.56
#